data_e8bce8e6bf3c8cda83ffee05d15ab407
#
_entry.id   e8bce8e6bf3c8cda83ffee05d15ab407
#
_cell.length_a   1.000
_cell.length_b   1.000
_cell.length_c   1.000
_cell.angle_alpha   90.00
_cell.angle_beta   90.00
_cell.angle_gamma   90.00
#
_symmetry.space_group_name_H-M   'P 1'
#
loop_
_entity.id
_entity.type
_entity.pdbx_description
1 polymer ?
#
loop_
_entity_poly.entity_id
_entity_poly.type
_entity_poly.pdbx_seq_one_letter_code
_entity_poly.pdbx_strand_id
1 'polypeptide(L)'
;EFTLSITAHLPDAVEHKKDVVVSGLTAQGATVVIQGPVDEDVVISGADGAYAGRITATEGKNDITVTAYSEGGTKQAQTAVTIFYTEENF
;
A
#
# COMPACT_ATOMS: atom_id res chain seq x y z
N GLU A 1 -20.66 1.98 -2.76
CA GLU A 1 -19.82 1.78 -1.58
C GLU A 1 -18.35 1.97 -1.94
N PHE A 2 -17.64 2.71 -1.10
CA PHE A 2 -16.21 2.98 -1.33
C PHE A 2 -15.37 1.90 -0.64
N THR A 3 -14.65 1.11 -1.42
CA THR A 3 -13.88 -0.02 -0.90
C THR A 3 -12.39 0.17 -1.16
N LEU A 4 -11.58 -0.53 -0.36
CA LEU A 4 -10.13 -0.50 -0.50
C LEU A 4 -9.58 -1.86 -0.10
N SER A 5 -8.75 -2.44 -0.94
CA SER A 5 -8.08 -3.71 -0.63
C SER A 5 -6.62 -3.67 -1.05
N ILE A 6 -5.81 -4.50 -0.42
CA ILE A 6 -4.42 -4.73 -0.78
C ILE A 6 -4.35 -6.14 -1.36
N THR A 7 -3.86 -6.28 -2.58
CA THR A 7 -3.85 -7.57 -3.28
C THR A 7 -2.46 -8.20 -3.43
N ALA A 8 -1.39 -7.39 -3.33
CA ALA A 8 -0.04 -7.87 -3.61
C ALA A 8 0.68 -8.47 -2.40
N HIS A 9 0.45 -7.94 -1.20
CA HIS A 9 1.17 -8.37 -0.01
C HIS A 9 0.18 -8.83 1.05
N LEU A 10 0.26 -10.10 1.40
CA LEU A 10 -0.54 -10.65 2.49
C LEU A 10 0.08 -10.23 3.83
N PRO A 11 -0.72 -10.16 4.90
CA PRO A 11 -0.18 -9.88 6.23
C PRO A 11 0.97 -10.83 6.57
N ASP A 12 1.99 -10.29 7.22
CA ASP A 12 3.19 -11.04 7.64
C ASP A 12 4.03 -11.60 6.49
N ALA A 13 3.89 -11.05 5.30
CA ALA A 13 4.76 -11.44 4.18
C ALA A 13 6.21 -11.06 4.47
N VAL A 14 7.15 -11.90 4.00
CA VAL A 14 8.58 -11.66 4.16
C VAL A 14 9.14 -11.17 2.84
N GLU A 15 9.83 -10.04 2.88
CA GLU A 15 10.44 -9.43 1.71
C GLU A 15 11.95 -9.42 1.84
N HIS A 16 12.65 -9.54 0.71
CA HIS A 16 14.11 -9.51 0.65
C HIS A 16 14.65 -8.31 -0.13
N LYS A 17 13.78 -7.39 -0.49
CA LYS A 17 14.14 -6.15 -1.18
C LYS A 17 13.58 -4.97 -0.41
N LYS A 18 14.38 -3.90 -0.32
CA LYS A 18 13.94 -2.68 0.36
C LYS A 18 12.79 -1.99 -0.36
N ASP A 19 12.81 -2.03 -1.69
CA ASP A 19 11.73 -1.44 -2.48
C ASP A 19 10.54 -2.40 -2.51
N VAL A 20 9.47 -2.01 -1.86
CA VAL A 20 8.28 -2.83 -1.74
C VAL A 20 7.16 -2.20 -2.54
N VAL A 21 6.59 -2.96 -3.46
CA VAL A 21 5.44 -2.51 -4.23
C VAL A 21 4.16 -2.90 -3.48
N VAL A 22 3.34 -1.91 -3.21
CA VAL A 22 2.03 -2.13 -2.58
C VAL A 22 0.97 -1.87 -3.64
N SER A 23 0.15 -2.86 -3.91
CA SER A 23 -0.88 -2.73 -4.93
C SER A 23 -2.20 -3.30 -4.45
N GLY A 24 -3.28 -2.85 -5.07
CA GLY A 24 -4.60 -3.30 -4.70
C GLY A 24 -5.68 -2.69 -5.56
N LEU A 25 -6.88 -2.70 -5.03
CA LEU A 25 -8.06 -2.20 -5.72
C LEU A 25 -8.84 -1.24 -4.83
N THR A 26 -9.37 -0.20 -5.43
CA THR A 26 -10.24 0.76 -4.77
C THR A 26 -11.22 1.30 -5.83
N ALA A 27 -11.84 2.43 -5.58
CA ALA A 27 -12.69 3.06 -6.58
C ALA A 27 -11.84 3.73 -7.66
N GLN A 28 -12.41 3.89 -8.84
CA GLN A 28 -11.78 4.59 -9.95
C GLN A 28 -11.45 6.04 -9.55
N GLY A 29 -10.28 6.53 -9.94
CA GLY A 29 -9.91 7.92 -9.73
C GLY A 29 -9.66 8.33 -8.29
N ALA A 30 -9.47 7.35 -7.40
CA ALA A 30 -9.20 7.63 -6.00
C ALA A 30 -7.72 8.03 -5.80
N THR A 31 -7.50 8.94 -4.87
CA THR A 31 -6.14 9.28 -4.44
C THR A 31 -5.75 8.32 -3.33
N VAL A 32 -4.67 7.58 -3.56
CA VAL A 32 -4.21 6.54 -2.62
C VAL A 32 -2.88 6.96 -2.02
N VAL A 33 -2.84 7.05 -0.69
CA VAL A 33 -1.63 7.39 0.07
C VAL A 33 -1.12 6.11 0.72
N ILE A 34 0.09 5.72 0.37
CA ILE A 34 0.73 4.52 0.91
C ILE A 34 1.85 5.00 1.83
N GLN A 35 1.70 4.73 3.12
CA GLN A 35 2.65 5.19 4.12
C GLN A 35 3.46 4.02 4.66
N GLY A 36 4.78 4.09 4.46
CA GLY A 36 5.72 3.13 4.98
C GLY A 36 6.43 3.67 6.22
N PRO A 37 7.42 2.92 6.73
CA PRO A 37 8.15 3.33 7.94
C PRO A 37 9.07 4.53 7.74
N VAL A 38 9.56 4.76 6.53
CA VAL A 38 10.53 5.84 6.27
C VAL A 38 10.12 6.78 5.15
N ASP A 39 9.17 6.39 4.31
CA ASP A 39 8.71 7.21 3.21
C ASP A 39 7.26 6.90 2.89
N GLU A 40 6.71 7.62 1.93
CA GLU A 40 5.35 7.41 1.47
C GLU A 40 5.26 7.63 -0.03
N ASP A 41 4.20 7.12 -0.63
CA ASP A 41 3.93 7.30 -2.04
C ASP A 41 2.45 7.68 -2.20
N VAL A 42 2.17 8.54 -3.17
CA VAL A 42 0.81 8.96 -3.48
C VAL A 42 0.54 8.66 -4.94
N VAL A 43 -0.50 7.87 -5.18
CA VAL A 43 -0.86 7.45 -6.54
C VAL A 43 -2.35 7.64 -6.75
N ILE A 44 -2.77 7.61 -8.00
CA ILE A 44 -4.19 7.71 -8.35
C ILE A 44 -4.60 6.41 -9.02
N SER A 45 -5.69 5.82 -8.55
CA SER A 45 -6.18 4.57 -9.11
C SER A 45 -6.69 4.77 -10.53
N GLY A 46 -6.50 3.74 -11.35
CA GLY A 46 -6.90 3.77 -12.76
C GLY A 46 -8.39 3.55 -12.97
N ALA A 47 -8.76 3.41 -14.24
CA ALA A 47 -10.15 3.25 -14.63
C ALA A 47 -10.78 1.96 -14.09
N ASP A 48 -9.96 0.95 -13.80
CA ASP A 48 -10.40 -0.32 -13.22
C ASP A 48 -10.33 -0.34 -11.69
N GLY A 49 -9.92 0.78 -11.08
CA GLY A 49 -9.75 0.87 -9.63
C GLY A 49 -8.41 0.35 -9.12
N ALA A 50 -7.54 -0.11 -10.00
CA ALA A 50 -6.25 -0.64 -9.58
C ALA A 50 -5.27 0.47 -9.22
N TYR A 51 -4.49 0.25 -8.18
CA TYR A 51 -3.43 1.17 -7.79
C TYR A 51 -2.16 0.38 -7.47
N ALA A 52 -1.02 1.04 -7.63
CA ALA A 52 0.28 0.48 -7.22
C ALA A 52 1.21 1.63 -6.87
N GLY A 53 1.94 1.47 -5.78
CA GLY A 53 2.94 2.43 -5.35
C GLY A 53 4.08 1.72 -4.66
N ARG A 54 5.11 2.45 -4.30
CA ARG A 54 6.31 1.89 -3.68
C ARG A 54 6.66 2.62 -2.40
N ILE A 55 7.10 1.84 -1.43
CA ILE A 55 7.69 2.37 -0.20
C ILE A 55 9.02 1.66 0.05
N THR A 56 9.80 2.22 0.95
CA THR A 56 11.07 1.64 1.36
C THR A 56 10.88 0.96 2.70
N ALA A 57 11.27 -0.32 2.78
CA ALA A 57 11.19 -1.09 4.01
C ALA A 57 12.44 -0.90 4.86
N THR A 58 12.29 -1.11 6.16
CA THR A 58 13.41 -1.17 7.10
C THR A 58 13.55 -2.60 7.61
N GLU A 59 14.72 -2.92 8.12
CA GLU A 59 14.97 -4.27 8.68
C GLU A 59 13.98 -4.56 9.79
N GLY A 60 13.36 -5.73 9.71
CA GLY A 60 12.40 -6.20 10.69
C GLY A 60 10.96 -5.95 10.28
N LYS A 61 10.13 -5.62 11.25
CA LYS A 61 8.69 -5.43 11.04
C LYS A 61 8.40 -4.07 10.43
N ASN A 62 7.55 -4.06 9.41
CA ASN A 62 7.11 -2.83 8.74
C ASN A 62 5.59 -2.78 8.72
N ASP A 63 5.03 -1.75 9.33
CA ASP A 63 3.60 -1.50 9.27
C ASP A 63 3.33 -0.49 8.16
N ILE A 64 2.56 -0.92 7.16
CA ILE A 64 2.25 -0.10 6.00
C ILE A 64 0.77 0.24 6.05
N THR A 65 0.46 1.53 5.97
CA THR A 65 -0.92 2.01 5.99
C THR A 65 -1.28 2.55 4.62
N VAL A 66 -2.42 2.14 4.11
CA VAL A 66 -2.93 2.60 2.81
C VAL A 66 -4.25 3.31 3.07
N THR A 67 -4.34 4.55 2.62
CA THR A 67 -5.55 5.36 2.75
C THR A 67 -5.98 5.81 1.37
N ALA A 68 -7.23 5.60 1.03
CA ALA A 68 -7.79 6.03 -0.25
C ALA A 68 -8.86 7.09 -0.02
N TYR A 69 -8.82 8.12 -0.86
CA TYR A 69 -9.80 9.20 -0.85
C TYR A 69 -10.52 9.20 -2.17
N SER A 70 -11.85 9.23 -2.14
CA SER A 70 -12.64 9.26 -3.37
C SER A 70 -12.34 10.51 -4.19
N GLU A 71 -12.64 10.44 -5.47
CA GLU A 71 -12.62 11.61 -6.34
C GLU A 71 -13.53 12.68 -5.74
N GLY A 72 -13.01 13.89 -5.50
CA GLY A 72 -13.73 14.92 -4.77
C GLY A 72 -13.53 14.90 -3.27
N GLY A 73 -12.95 13.84 -2.71
CA GLY A 73 -12.56 13.79 -1.30
C GLY A 73 -13.68 13.58 -0.29
N THR A 74 -14.87 13.19 -0.75
CA THR A 74 -16.03 13.05 0.16
C THR A 74 -16.05 11.71 0.91
N LYS A 75 -15.34 10.71 0.42
CA LYS A 75 -15.30 9.37 1.03
C LYS A 75 -13.85 8.96 1.25
N GLN A 76 -13.65 8.14 2.27
CA GLN A 76 -12.32 7.70 2.67
C GLN A 76 -12.38 6.27 3.17
N ALA A 77 -11.35 5.50 2.86
CA ALA A 77 -11.15 4.16 3.39
C ALA A 77 -9.68 3.98 3.74
N GLN A 78 -9.41 3.16 4.76
CA GLN A 78 -8.05 2.91 5.22
C GLN A 78 -7.88 1.44 5.54
N THR A 79 -6.74 0.89 5.17
CA THR A 79 -6.36 -0.47 5.52
C THR A 79 -4.87 -0.49 5.82
N ALA A 80 -4.40 -1.56 6.42
CA ALA A 80 -2.99 -1.71 6.77
C ALA A 80 -2.53 -3.12 6.52
N VAL A 81 -1.23 -3.27 6.27
CA VAL A 81 -0.59 -4.56 6.15
C VAL A 81 0.75 -4.50 6.86
N THR A 82 1.13 -5.61 7.48
CA THR A 82 2.44 -5.75 8.11
C THR A 82 3.28 -6.70 7.28
N ILE A 83 4.49 -6.27 6.95
CA ILE A 83 5.46 -7.11 6.25
C ILE A 83 6.76 -7.13 7.03
N PHE A 84 7.57 -8.14 6.76
CA PHE A 84 8.90 -8.27 7.36
C PHE A 84 9.93 -8.17 6.26
N TYR A 85 10.97 -7.36 6.50
CA TYR A 85 12.09 -7.25 5.59
C TYR A 85 13.34 -7.77 6.27
N THR A 86 14.12 -8.57 5.55
CA THR A 86 15.41 -9.03 6.03
C THR A 86 16.40 -9.07 4.87
N GLU A 87 17.63 -8.65 5.15
CA GLU A 87 18.71 -8.72 4.18
C GLU A 87 19.33 -10.12 4.11
N GLU A 88 19.00 -10.97 5.07
CA GLU A 88 19.54 -12.33 5.10
C GLU A 88 18.89 -13.22 4.08
N ASN A 89 19.68 -14.01 3.39
CA ASN A 89 19.21 -15.04 2.48
C ASN A 89 19.19 -16.36 3.22
N PHE A 90 18.06 -16.98 3.23
CA PHE A 90 17.89 -18.29 3.85
C PHE A 90 17.78 -19.38 2.78
#